data_e039b6869cb8b91b6a4b2dcb07517401
#
_entry.id   e039b6869cb8b91b6a4b2dcb07517401
#
_cell.length_a   1.000
_cell.length_b   1.000
_cell.length_c   1.000
_cell.angle_alpha   90.00
_cell.angle_beta   90.00
_cell.angle_gamma   90.00
#
_symmetry.space_group_name_H-M   'P 1'
#
loop_
_entity.id
_entity.type
_entity.pdbx_description
1 polymer ?
#
loop_
_entity_poly.entity_id
_entity_poly.type
_entity_poly.pdbx_seq_one_letter_code
_entity_poly.pdbx_strand_id
1 'polypeptide(L)'
;MLQQSNNTITSIYPIGNQTEELTALYCRLSQDDKQEGDSNSIINQKKILKRYAIEHGYQPYVFFVDDGFSGTNFNRPDFQRMIAEVEAGRIKRVIVKDMSRLGRDYLQVGMYTEIMFPNLDVHFIAVNDGVDSHVGENEFTPFRNIINEWYAKDTSKKIRAVKRSKGMAGEHIGSHAPYGYMKNPDNKKEWLIDEEAAEVVREIFRLCVNGYGPVSYTHLRAHETAANL
;
A
#
# COMPACT_ATOMS: atom_id res chain seq x y z
N MET A 1 37.77 -12.30 -25.18
CA MET A 1 37.03 -13.52 -24.77
C MET A 1 36.35 -13.18 -23.44
N LEU A 2 35.09 -12.81 -23.51
CA LEU A 2 34.23 -12.52 -22.33
C LEU A 2 33.38 -13.73 -22.07
N GLN A 3 33.66 -14.45 -20.98
CA GLN A 3 32.81 -15.56 -20.51
C GLN A 3 31.50 -14.98 -19.95
N GLN A 4 30.43 -15.20 -20.67
CA GLN A 4 29.07 -15.04 -20.16
C GLN A 4 28.77 -16.21 -19.22
N SER A 5 28.65 -15.91 -17.94
CA SER A 5 28.11 -16.86 -16.96
C SER A 5 26.60 -16.94 -17.15
N ASN A 6 26.13 -17.97 -17.82
CA ASN A 6 24.74 -18.35 -17.86
C ASN A 6 24.33 -18.86 -16.47
N ASN A 7 23.74 -18.01 -15.65
CA ASN A 7 22.99 -18.44 -14.48
C ASN A 7 21.64 -19.01 -14.95
N THR A 8 21.63 -20.30 -15.22
CA THR A 8 20.40 -21.06 -15.40
C THR A 8 19.68 -21.11 -14.05
N ILE A 9 18.59 -20.34 -13.93
CA ILE A 9 17.68 -20.40 -12.78
C ILE A 9 16.96 -21.74 -12.88
N THR A 10 17.51 -22.75 -12.19
CA THR A 10 16.80 -24.03 -12.00
C THR A 10 15.62 -23.75 -11.07
N SER A 11 14.41 -23.87 -11.60
CA SER A 11 13.16 -23.83 -10.83
C SER A 11 13.23 -24.87 -9.69
N ILE A 12 13.31 -24.39 -8.44
CA ILE A 12 13.37 -25.23 -7.23
C ILE A 12 11.95 -25.61 -6.76
N TYR A 13 10.94 -25.39 -7.60
CA TYR A 13 9.56 -25.71 -7.23
C TYR A 13 9.20 -27.11 -7.73
N PRO A 14 8.79 -28.04 -6.86
CA PRO A 14 8.18 -29.28 -7.29
C PRO A 14 6.85 -28.96 -8.01
N ILE A 15 6.73 -29.39 -9.26
CA ILE A 15 5.48 -29.36 -10.03
C ILE A 15 4.58 -30.46 -9.44
N GLY A 16 3.77 -30.11 -8.45
CA GLY A 16 2.80 -30.99 -7.85
C GLY A 16 1.51 -30.19 -7.63
N ASN A 17 0.40 -30.68 -8.18
CA ASN A 17 -0.96 -30.18 -8.03
C ASN A 17 -1.45 -30.37 -6.59
N GLN A 18 -1.06 -29.51 -5.69
CA GLN A 18 -1.76 -29.12 -4.45
C GLN A 18 -1.20 -27.76 -4.08
N THR A 19 -2.05 -26.83 -3.65
CA THR A 19 -1.69 -25.51 -3.16
C THR A 19 -1.01 -25.63 -1.80
N GLU A 20 0.20 -26.23 -1.77
CA GLU A 20 1.01 -26.23 -0.55
C GLU A 20 1.45 -24.80 -0.27
N GLU A 21 1.06 -24.29 0.89
CA GLU A 21 1.39 -22.96 1.35
C GLU A 21 2.90 -22.82 1.53
N LEU A 22 3.56 -22.13 0.60
CA LEU A 22 5.01 -21.92 0.66
C LEU A 22 5.36 -20.95 1.79
N THR A 23 6.36 -21.34 2.60
CA THR A 23 6.89 -20.53 3.70
C THR A 23 8.19 -19.85 3.30
N ALA A 24 8.28 -18.54 3.44
CA ALA A 24 9.51 -17.77 3.29
C ALA A 24 10.26 -17.70 4.63
N LEU A 25 11.51 -18.12 4.65
CA LEU A 25 12.44 -17.95 5.77
C LEU A 25 13.42 -16.84 5.43
N TYR A 26 13.17 -15.63 5.99
CA TYR A 26 13.96 -14.46 5.66
C TYR A 26 15.09 -14.22 6.67
N CYS A 27 16.31 -14.08 6.15
CA CYS A 27 17.53 -13.81 6.93
C CYS A 27 18.18 -12.52 6.44
N ARG A 28 18.61 -11.66 7.37
CA ARG A 28 19.37 -10.44 7.06
C ARG A 28 20.53 -10.24 8.02
N LEU A 29 21.67 -9.83 7.48
CA LEU A 29 22.82 -9.40 8.27
C LEU A 29 23.38 -8.10 7.69
N SER A 30 23.52 -7.05 8.50
CA SER A 30 24.20 -5.83 8.11
C SER A 30 25.70 -5.95 8.36
N GLN A 31 26.51 -5.03 7.80
CA GLN A 31 27.94 -5.01 8.09
C GLN A 31 28.22 -4.69 9.57
N ASP A 32 27.40 -3.85 10.17
CA ASP A 32 27.50 -3.49 11.58
C ASP A 32 27.17 -4.69 12.48
N ASP A 33 26.18 -5.50 12.13
CA ASP A 33 25.78 -6.70 12.88
C ASP A 33 26.87 -7.81 12.86
N LYS A 34 27.82 -7.78 11.92
CA LYS A 34 28.96 -8.71 11.86
C LYS A 34 29.91 -8.58 13.06
N GLN A 35 29.90 -7.44 13.74
CA GLN A 35 30.74 -7.19 14.92
C GLN A 35 30.12 -7.71 16.22
N GLU A 36 28.83 -8.07 16.23
CA GLU A 36 28.11 -8.50 17.44
C GLU A 36 28.19 -10.00 17.76
N GLY A 37 28.99 -10.77 16.99
CA GLY A 37 29.30 -12.19 17.27
C GLY A 37 28.43 -13.21 16.54
N ASP A 38 28.76 -14.51 16.74
CA ASP A 38 28.22 -15.66 15.99
C ASP A 38 26.70 -15.86 16.12
N SER A 39 26.08 -15.33 17.16
CA SER A 39 24.63 -15.50 17.40
C SER A 39 23.75 -14.84 16.33
N ASN A 40 24.29 -13.84 15.64
CA ASN A 40 23.59 -13.09 14.60
C ASN A 40 23.92 -13.53 13.17
N SER A 41 24.87 -14.43 12.99
CA SER A 41 25.29 -14.92 11.66
C SER A 41 24.13 -15.46 10.84
N ILE A 42 24.20 -15.35 9.51
CA ILE A 42 23.20 -15.91 8.58
C ILE A 42 23.03 -17.41 8.82
N ILE A 43 24.14 -18.13 9.12
CA ILE A 43 24.12 -19.57 9.39
C ILE A 43 23.25 -19.88 10.61
N ASN A 44 23.40 -19.11 11.69
CA ASN A 44 22.61 -19.32 12.89
C ASN A 44 21.13 -18.96 12.68
N GLN A 45 20.86 -17.86 11.98
CA GLN A 45 19.47 -17.50 11.60
C GLN A 45 18.80 -18.63 10.80
N LYS A 46 19.48 -19.17 9.79
CA LYS A 46 18.98 -20.31 8.99
C LYS A 46 18.70 -21.55 9.86
N LYS A 47 19.56 -21.87 10.83
CA LYS A 47 19.34 -23.00 11.75
C LYS A 47 18.07 -22.80 12.59
N ILE A 48 17.90 -21.60 13.17
CA ILE A 48 16.75 -21.26 14.02
C ILE A 48 15.47 -21.35 13.20
N LEU A 49 15.40 -20.67 12.05
CA LEU A 49 14.22 -20.61 11.22
C LEU A 49 13.83 -21.97 10.64
N LYS A 50 14.82 -22.75 10.17
CA LYS A 50 14.59 -24.11 9.70
C LYS A 50 14.01 -25.00 10.79
N ARG A 51 14.59 -24.97 11.99
CA ARG A 51 14.09 -25.74 13.14
C ARG A 51 12.65 -25.36 13.45
N TYR A 52 12.36 -24.07 13.58
CA TYR A 52 11.02 -23.55 13.86
C TYR A 52 10.01 -24.00 12.81
N ALA A 53 10.34 -23.88 11.51
CA ALA A 53 9.47 -24.29 10.42
C ALA A 53 9.17 -25.80 10.45
N ILE A 54 10.16 -26.63 10.78
CA ILE A 54 9.98 -28.10 10.90
C ILE A 54 9.10 -28.44 12.10
N GLU A 55 9.39 -27.85 13.27
CA GLU A 55 8.68 -28.13 14.53
C GLU A 55 7.18 -27.74 14.44
N HIS A 56 6.83 -26.72 13.62
CA HIS A 56 5.45 -26.26 13.43
C HIS A 56 4.79 -26.76 12.16
N GLY A 57 5.45 -27.62 11.38
CA GLY A 57 4.88 -28.19 10.16
C GLY A 57 4.77 -27.19 9.00
N TYR A 58 5.55 -26.09 9.01
CA TYR A 58 5.52 -25.04 7.99
C TYR A 58 6.43 -25.40 6.79
N GLN A 59 6.11 -26.47 6.12
CA GLN A 59 6.78 -26.95 4.92
C GLN A 59 5.78 -26.95 3.75
N PRO A 60 6.24 -26.72 2.52
CA PRO A 60 7.61 -26.45 2.07
C PRO A 60 8.08 -25.02 2.42
N TYR A 61 9.40 -24.83 2.54
CA TYR A 61 9.98 -23.52 2.80
C TYR A 61 11.16 -23.19 1.86
N VAL A 62 11.37 -21.86 1.66
CA VAL A 62 12.48 -21.29 0.86
C VAL A 62 13.18 -20.21 1.66
N PHE A 63 14.51 -20.17 1.56
CA PHE A 63 15.31 -19.11 2.17
C PHE A 63 15.45 -17.90 1.25
N PHE A 64 15.29 -16.71 1.84
CA PHE A 64 15.61 -15.41 1.26
C PHE A 64 16.68 -14.76 2.15
N VAL A 65 17.80 -14.32 1.55
CA VAL A 65 18.99 -13.94 2.34
C VAL A 65 19.62 -12.67 1.80
N ASP A 66 19.58 -11.61 2.60
CA ASP A 66 20.27 -10.35 2.32
C ASP A 66 21.46 -10.17 3.28
N ASP A 67 22.67 -10.60 2.86
CA ASP A 67 23.92 -10.41 3.61
C ASP A 67 24.60 -9.10 3.23
N GLY A 68 24.95 -8.28 4.21
CA GLY A 68 25.60 -6.98 4.04
C GLY A 68 24.64 -5.80 3.83
N PHE A 69 23.32 -6.02 3.92
CA PHE A 69 22.32 -4.97 3.73
C PHE A 69 21.80 -4.38 5.04
N SER A 70 21.69 -3.04 5.10
CA SER A 70 21.13 -2.32 6.25
C SER A 70 19.64 -2.63 6.45
N GLY A 71 19.20 -2.63 7.71
CA GLY A 71 17.79 -2.76 8.08
C GLY A 71 16.95 -1.50 7.84
N THR A 72 17.56 -0.35 7.56
CA THR A 72 16.87 0.93 7.30
C THR A 72 16.40 1.07 5.85
N ASN A 73 16.93 0.26 4.94
CA ASN A 73 16.58 0.28 3.53
C ASN A 73 15.88 -1.03 3.14
N PHE A 74 14.73 -0.96 2.49
CA PHE A 74 13.96 -2.11 2.00
C PHE A 74 14.24 -2.44 0.53
N ASN A 75 15.07 -1.67 -0.16
CA ASN A 75 15.53 -1.99 -1.51
C ASN A 75 16.67 -3.04 -1.47
N ARG A 76 16.33 -4.24 -0.99
CA ARG A 76 17.23 -5.39 -0.84
C ARG A 76 16.80 -6.48 -1.82
N PRO A 77 17.72 -7.12 -2.56
CA PRO A 77 17.37 -8.04 -3.65
C PRO A 77 16.46 -9.19 -3.23
N ASP A 78 16.84 -9.93 -2.19
CA ASP A 78 16.06 -11.08 -1.74
C ASP A 78 14.78 -10.70 -1.00
N PHE A 79 14.78 -9.56 -0.30
CA PHE A 79 13.55 -9.01 0.29
C PHE A 79 12.54 -8.65 -0.81
N GLN A 80 12.96 -7.94 -1.85
CA GLN A 80 12.08 -7.58 -2.98
C GLN A 80 11.58 -8.82 -3.73
N ARG A 81 12.44 -9.82 -3.91
CA ARG A 81 12.05 -11.10 -4.49
C ARG A 81 10.99 -11.80 -3.63
N MET A 82 11.18 -11.85 -2.31
CA MET A 82 10.21 -12.41 -1.37
C MET A 82 8.86 -11.68 -1.46
N ILE A 83 8.87 -10.35 -1.47
CA ILE A 83 7.65 -9.56 -1.59
C ILE A 83 6.92 -9.81 -2.90
N ALA A 84 7.64 -9.90 -4.03
CA ALA A 84 7.03 -10.25 -5.31
C ALA A 84 6.36 -11.63 -5.30
N GLU A 85 6.95 -12.62 -4.60
CA GLU A 85 6.35 -13.95 -4.41
C GLU A 85 5.12 -13.91 -3.50
N VAL A 86 5.13 -13.04 -2.48
CA VAL A 86 3.97 -12.75 -1.60
C VAL A 86 2.84 -12.13 -2.41
N GLU A 87 3.11 -11.08 -3.18
CA GLU A 87 2.12 -10.40 -4.04
C GLU A 87 1.53 -11.33 -5.09
N ALA A 88 2.33 -12.26 -5.61
CA ALA A 88 1.88 -13.30 -6.53
C ALA A 88 1.05 -14.41 -5.85
N GLY A 89 0.87 -14.34 -4.52
CA GLY A 89 0.10 -15.32 -3.74
C GLY A 89 0.77 -16.68 -3.56
N ARG A 90 2.05 -16.83 -3.94
CA ARG A 90 2.81 -18.08 -3.80
C ARG A 90 3.34 -18.30 -2.39
N ILE A 91 3.70 -17.24 -1.68
CA ILE A 91 4.10 -17.31 -0.27
C ILE A 91 2.91 -16.93 0.60
N LYS A 92 2.56 -17.82 1.52
CA LYS A 92 1.48 -17.62 2.50
C LYS A 92 1.99 -17.45 3.92
N ARG A 93 3.29 -17.63 4.13
CA ARG A 93 3.90 -17.46 5.45
C ARG A 93 5.29 -16.85 5.35
N VAL A 94 5.57 -15.86 6.19
CA VAL A 94 6.88 -15.22 6.30
C VAL A 94 7.39 -15.36 7.74
N ILE A 95 8.57 -15.96 7.91
CA ILE A 95 9.18 -16.18 9.22
C ILE A 95 10.54 -15.47 9.26
N VAL A 96 10.75 -14.67 10.28
CA VAL A 96 12.02 -14.01 10.61
C VAL A 96 12.52 -14.42 12.00
N LYS A 97 13.83 -14.28 12.26
CA LYS A 97 14.37 -14.54 13.60
C LYS A 97 13.81 -13.55 14.62
N ASP A 98 13.86 -12.27 14.29
CA ASP A 98 13.37 -11.14 15.08
C ASP A 98 12.93 -10.00 14.12
N MET A 99 12.16 -9.03 14.64
CA MET A 99 11.63 -7.91 13.84
C MET A 99 12.75 -7.08 13.20
N SER A 100 13.92 -6.98 13.86
CA SER A 100 15.05 -6.22 13.32
C SER A 100 15.62 -6.83 12.02
N ARG A 101 15.40 -8.13 11.78
CA ARG A 101 15.78 -8.81 10.53
C ARG A 101 14.87 -8.38 9.40
N LEU A 102 13.58 -8.20 9.65
CA LEU A 102 12.67 -7.62 8.66
C LEU A 102 13.08 -6.19 8.31
N GLY A 103 13.26 -5.33 9.32
CA GLY A 103 13.71 -3.96 9.14
C GLY A 103 13.89 -3.21 10.45
N ARG A 104 14.58 -2.05 10.38
CA ARG A 104 14.77 -1.10 11.50
C ARG A 104 13.92 0.17 11.35
N ASP A 105 13.30 0.37 10.20
CA ASP A 105 12.33 1.46 9.97
C ASP A 105 10.95 0.99 10.41
N TYR A 106 10.48 1.45 11.55
CA TYR A 106 9.22 1.05 12.14
C TYR A 106 8.01 1.31 11.25
N LEU A 107 8.01 2.41 10.48
CA LEU A 107 6.91 2.74 9.59
C LEU A 107 6.82 1.74 8.44
N GLN A 108 7.96 1.44 7.81
CA GLN A 108 8.00 0.49 6.70
C GLN A 108 7.74 -0.93 7.18
N VAL A 109 8.33 -1.35 8.31
CA VAL A 109 8.04 -2.66 8.92
C VAL A 109 6.55 -2.80 9.16
N GLY A 110 5.91 -1.82 9.80
CA GLY A 110 4.49 -1.86 10.08
C GLY A 110 3.62 -1.82 8.82
N MET A 111 4.04 -1.15 7.74
CA MET A 111 3.32 -1.25 6.46
C MET A 111 3.28 -2.69 5.92
N TYR A 112 4.38 -3.43 6.07
CA TYR A 112 4.40 -4.84 5.67
C TYR A 112 3.58 -5.71 6.62
N THR A 113 3.83 -5.63 7.94
CA THR A 113 3.26 -6.56 8.93
C THR A 113 1.80 -6.28 9.26
N GLU A 114 1.37 -5.00 9.25
CA GLU A 114 0.03 -4.61 9.70
C GLU A 114 -0.95 -4.28 8.56
N ILE A 115 -0.42 -4.03 7.34
CA ILE A 115 -1.27 -3.68 6.20
C ILE A 115 -1.11 -4.70 5.08
N MET A 116 0.11 -4.88 4.55
CA MET A 116 0.32 -5.69 3.36
C MET A 116 0.09 -7.18 3.60
N PHE A 117 0.74 -7.75 4.61
CA PHE A 117 0.63 -9.19 4.91
C PHE A 117 -0.80 -9.58 5.29
N PRO A 118 -1.52 -8.86 6.17
CA PRO A 118 -2.92 -9.16 6.43
C PRO A 118 -3.83 -9.04 5.20
N ASN A 119 -3.64 -8.03 4.34
CA ASN A 119 -4.44 -7.86 3.13
C ASN A 119 -4.23 -8.98 2.09
N LEU A 120 -3.06 -9.63 2.11
CA LEU A 120 -2.72 -10.75 1.23
C LEU A 120 -2.88 -12.12 1.90
N ASP A 121 -3.46 -12.14 3.11
CA ASP A 121 -3.65 -13.34 3.92
C ASP A 121 -2.32 -14.11 4.13
N VAL A 122 -1.28 -13.36 4.54
CA VAL A 122 0.04 -13.88 4.83
C VAL A 122 0.30 -13.92 6.32
N HIS A 123 0.59 -15.11 6.84
CA HIS A 123 0.96 -15.35 8.24
C HIS A 123 2.38 -14.88 8.51
N PHE A 124 2.55 -13.89 9.39
CA PHE A 124 3.86 -13.34 9.77
C PHE A 124 4.28 -13.79 11.17
N ILE A 125 5.54 -14.25 11.30
CA ILE A 125 6.10 -14.74 12.58
C ILE A 125 7.50 -14.16 12.79
N ALA A 126 7.75 -13.57 13.99
CA ALA A 126 9.09 -13.22 14.46
C ALA A 126 9.42 -14.07 15.70
N VAL A 127 10.27 -15.09 15.51
CA VAL A 127 10.45 -16.20 16.46
C VAL A 127 10.93 -15.74 17.83
N ASN A 128 11.97 -14.88 17.88
CA ASN A 128 12.56 -14.44 19.15
C ASN A 128 11.73 -13.38 19.87
N ASP A 129 10.92 -12.63 19.12
CA ASP A 129 10.09 -11.55 19.68
C ASP A 129 8.71 -12.08 20.12
N GLY A 130 8.43 -13.38 19.87
CA GLY A 130 7.14 -13.98 20.20
C GLY A 130 5.97 -13.42 19.38
N VAL A 131 6.27 -12.77 18.24
CA VAL A 131 5.24 -12.19 17.37
C VAL A 131 4.70 -13.25 16.43
N ASP A 132 3.38 -13.43 16.46
CA ASP A 132 2.64 -14.31 15.55
C ASP A 132 1.34 -13.60 15.15
N SER A 133 1.18 -13.30 13.87
CA SER A 133 0.02 -12.55 13.38
C SER A 133 -1.31 -13.31 13.48
N HIS A 134 -1.29 -14.63 13.73
CA HIS A 134 -2.48 -15.45 13.92
C HIS A 134 -2.79 -15.70 15.41
N VAL A 135 -1.85 -15.49 16.31
CA VAL A 135 -1.99 -15.77 17.74
C VAL A 135 -1.86 -14.47 18.54
N GLY A 136 -2.99 -13.96 19.01
CA GLY A 136 -3.02 -12.98 20.10
C GLY A 136 -3.38 -11.54 19.72
N GLU A 137 -3.90 -10.82 20.72
CA GLU A 137 -4.02 -9.35 20.70
C GLU A 137 -2.60 -8.77 20.66
N ASN A 138 -2.26 -8.19 19.50
CA ASN A 138 -0.93 -7.69 19.24
C ASN A 138 -0.53 -6.56 20.19
N GLU A 139 0.59 -6.71 20.87
CA GLU A 139 1.33 -5.61 21.52
C GLU A 139 1.61 -4.45 20.53
N PHE A 140 1.45 -4.71 19.22
CA PHE A 140 1.59 -3.75 18.13
C PHE A 140 0.33 -2.90 17.85
N THR A 141 -0.79 -3.12 18.55
CA THR A 141 -2.01 -2.31 18.36
C THR A 141 -1.76 -0.78 18.41
N PRO A 142 -0.92 -0.24 19.32
CA PRO A 142 -0.59 1.18 19.33
C PRO A 142 0.13 1.62 18.04
N PHE A 143 1.03 0.79 17.53
CA PHE A 143 1.77 1.07 16.28
C PHE A 143 0.85 1.01 15.07
N ARG A 144 -0.08 0.06 15.01
CA ARG A 144 -1.09 -0.03 13.95
C ARG A 144 -1.92 1.26 13.86
N ASN A 145 -2.30 1.83 14.99
CA ASN A 145 -3.04 3.09 15.01
C ASN A 145 -2.20 4.25 14.47
N ILE A 146 -0.92 4.35 14.85
CA ILE A 146 0.01 5.36 14.33
C ILE A 146 0.21 5.20 12.81
N ILE A 147 0.39 3.98 12.34
CA ILE A 147 0.59 3.66 10.90
C ILE A 147 -0.66 4.00 10.11
N ASN A 148 -1.85 3.62 10.59
CA ASN A 148 -3.11 3.93 9.94
C ASN A 148 -3.34 5.44 9.85
N GLU A 149 -3.04 6.18 10.92
CA GLU A 149 -3.13 7.64 10.91
C GLU A 149 -2.13 8.27 9.92
N TRP A 150 -0.89 7.79 9.91
CA TRP A 150 0.13 8.25 8.98
C TRP A 150 -0.23 7.94 7.53
N TYR A 151 -0.71 6.72 7.24
CA TYR A 151 -1.15 6.32 5.90
C TYR A 151 -2.31 7.19 5.41
N ALA A 152 -3.29 7.46 6.28
CA ALA A 152 -4.39 8.37 5.95
C ALA A 152 -3.89 9.80 5.64
N LYS A 153 -2.94 10.32 6.43
CA LYS A 153 -2.32 11.63 6.21
C LYS A 153 -1.51 11.67 4.91
N ASP A 154 -0.70 10.65 4.64
CA ASP A 154 0.12 10.58 3.42
C ASP A 154 -0.75 10.47 2.16
N THR A 155 -1.74 9.59 2.17
CA THR A 155 -2.73 9.45 1.09
C THR A 155 -3.46 10.76 0.83
N SER A 156 -3.94 11.43 1.89
CA SER A 156 -4.59 12.75 1.78
C SER A 156 -3.65 13.82 1.19
N LYS A 157 -2.36 13.81 1.57
CA LYS A 157 -1.35 14.72 1.03
C LYS A 157 -1.10 14.46 -0.46
N LYS A 158 -0.98 13.20 -0.87
CA LYS A 158 -0.81 12.80 -2.27
C LYS A 158 -2.02 13.20 -3.12
N ILE A 159 -3.24 12.92 -2.65
CA ILE A 159 -4.48 13.32 -3.35
C ILE A 159 -4.55 14.84 -3.50
N ARG A 160 -4.25 15.61 -2.45
CA ARG A 160 -4.22 17.08 -2.51
C ARG A 160 -3.18 17.60 -3.50
N ALA A 161 -1.99 17.00 -3.54
CA ALA A 161 -0.94 17.37 -4.48
C ALA A 161 -1.38 17.15 -5.94
N VAL A 162 -1.98 15.98 -6.24
CA VAL A 162 -2.53 15.68 -7.57
C VAL A 162 -3.65 16.63 -7.95
N LYS A 163 -4.60 16.88 -7.04
CA LYS A 163 -5.70 17.84 -7.29
C LYS A 163 -5.17 19.27 -7.54
N ARG A 164 -4.17 19.69 -6.76
CA ARG A 164 -3.53 21.00 -6.95
C ARG A 164 -2.82 21.09 -8.29
N SER A 165 -2.05 20.06 -8.67
CA SER A 165 -1.36 20.00 -9.96
C SER A 165 -2.33 20.09 -11.13
N LYS A 166 -3.42 19.32 -11.09
CA LYS A 166 -4.48 19.37 -12.11
C LYS A 166 -5.14 20.74 -12.18
N GLY A 167 -5.50 21.32 -11.03
CA GLY A 167 -6.12 22.65 -10.99
C GLY A 167 -5.20 23.75 -11.54
N MET A 168 -3.88 23.67 -11.26
CA MET A 168 -2.90 24.61 -11.82
C MET A 168 -2.68 24.42 -13.32
N ALA A 169 -2.89 23.22 -13.83
CA ALA A 169 -2.86 22.91 -15.27
C ALA A 169 -4.17 23.29 -15.99
N GLY A 170 -5.17 23.84 -15.27
CA GLY A 170 -6.48 24.18 -15.85
C GLY A 170 -7.39 22.96 -16.06
N GLU A 171 -6.99 21.80 -15.58
CA GLU A 171 -7.83 20.59 -15.66
C GLU A 171 -8.90 20.62 -14.53
N HIS A 172 -10.11 20.15 -14.85
CA HIS A 172 -11.15 20.01 -13.84
C HIS A 172 -10.80 18.89 -12.83
N ILE A 173 -11.14 19.12 -11.57
CA ILE A 173 -10.80 18.21 -10.47
C ILE A 173 -12.00 17.32 -10.11
N GLY A 174 -13.22 17.75 -10.43
CA GLY A 174 -14.44 17.03 -10.13
C GLY A 174 -14.72 15.86 -11.09
N SER A 175 -15.36 14.82 -10.57
CA SER A 175 -15.82 13.67 -11.38
C SER A 175 -17.09 13.98 -12.17
N HIS A 176 -17.89 14.98 -11.73
CA HIS A 176 -19.13 15.42 -12.35
C HIS A 176 -19.02 16.89 -12.73
N ALA A 177 -19.60 17.23 -13.88
CA ALA A 177 -19.74 18.63 -14.24
C ALA A 177 -20.70 19.33 -13.27
N PRO A 178 -20.38 20.55 -12.78
CA PRO A 178 -21.31 21.34 -11.97
C PRO A 178 -22.50 21.78 -12.83
N TYR A 179 -23.59 22.16 -12.18
CA TYR A 179 -24.78 22.67 -12.85
C TYR A 179 -24.43 23.89 -13.73
N GLY A 180 -24.91 23.93 -14.97
CA GLY A 180 -24.52 24.90 -15.98
C GLY A 180 -23.44 24.41 -16.96
N TYR A 181 -22.91 23.21 -16.73
CA TYR A 181 -21.91 22.56 -17.59
C TYR A 181 -22.27 21.11 -17.87
N MET A 182 -21.90 20.62 -19.05
CA MET A 182 -21.99 19.22 -19.45
C MET A 182 -20.61 18.68 -19.81
N LYS A 183 -20.45 17.36 -19.74
CA LYS A 183 -19.20 16.70 -20.20
C LYS A 183 -19.13 16.71 -21.71
N ASN A 184 -17.96 17.08 -22.24
CA ASN A 184 -17.69 16.94 -23.66
C ASN A 184 -17.66 15.44 -24.04
N PRO A 185 -18.50 14.96 -25.00
CA PRO A 185 -18.51 13.57 -25.44
C PRO A 185 -17.17 13.13 -26.03
N ASP A 186 -16.51 14.04 -26.74
CA ASP A 186 -15.27 13.77 -27.48
C ASP A 186 -14.01 13.91 -26.61
N ASN A 187 -14.08 14.77 -25.57
CA ASN A 187 -12.97 15.01 -24.66
C ASN A 187 -13.44 15.05 -23.20
N LYS A 188 -13.32 13.92 -22.50
CA LYS A 188 -13.74 13.79 -21.09
C LYS A 188 -13.01 14.72 -20.11
N LYS A 189 -11.94 15.41 -20.54
CA LYS A 189 -11.19 16.37 -19.73
C LYS A 189 -11.73 17.79 -19.85
N GLU A 190 -12.71 18.03 -20.70
CA GLU A 190 -13.27 19.35 -20.99
C GLU A 190 -14.75 19.37 -20.65
N TRP A 191 -15.22 20.49 -20.12
CA TRP A 191 -16.64 20.73 -19.90
C TRP A 191 -17.15 21.76 -20.88
N LEU A 192 -18.29 21.48 -21.47
CA LEU A 192 -19.02 22.40 -22.32
C LEU A 192 -20.06 23.16 -21.50
N ILE A 193 -20.39 24.36 -21.90
CA ILE A 193 -21.48 25.11 -21.29
C ILE A 193 -22.81 24.47 -21.73
N ASP A 194 -23.66 24.16 -20.76
CA ASP A 194 -25.07 23.84 -20.97
C ASP A 194 -25.83 25.15 -20.95
N GLU A 195 -26.15 25.69 -22.11
CA GLU A 195 -26.70 27.06 -22.24
C GLU A 195 -28.02 27.23 -21.46
N GLU A 196 -28.89 26.23 -21.45
CA GLU A 196 -30.16 26.26 -20.73
C GLU A 196 -29.91 26.35 -19.20
N ALA A 197 -29.09 25.49 -18.70
CA ALA A 197 -28.74 25.50 -17.27
C ALA A 197 -27.84 26.70 -16.90
N ALA A 198 -27.00 27.19 -17.83
CA ALA A 198 -26.11 28.33 -17.60
C ALA A 198 -26.85 29.64 -17.45
N GLU A 199 -27.98 29.83 -18.12
CA GLU A 199 -28.83 31.03 -17.94
C GLU A 199 -29.29 31.14 -16.49
N VAL A 200 -29.69 30.03 -15.91
CA VAL A 200 -30.10 29.98 -14.49
C VAL A 200 -28.95 30.34 -13.55
N VAL A 201 -27.76 29.82 -13.84
CA VAL A 201 -26.56 30.13 -13.04
C VAL A 201 -26.22 31.62 -13.14
N ARG A 202 -26.29 32.22 -14.33
CA ARG A 202 -26.05 33.67 -14.54
C ARG A 202 -27.03 34.49 -13.79
N GLU A 203 -28.32 34.11 -13.75
CA GLU A 203 -29.35 34.84 -12.99
C GLU A 203 -29.11 34.75 -11.47
N ILE A 204 -28.76 33.56 -10.97
CA ILE A 204 -28.39 33.39 -9.55
C ILE A 204 -27.22 34.31 -9.17
N PHE A 205 -26.19 34.37 -10.00
CA PHE A 205 -25.06 35.29 -9.75
C PHE A 205 -25.47 36.76 -9.79
N ARG A 206 -26.35 37.15 -10.74
CA ARG A 206 -26.87 38.52 -10.85
C ARG A 206 -27.63 38.91 -9.57
N LEU A 207 -28.51 38.05 -9.08
CA LEU A 207 -29.26 38.28 -7.84
C LEU A 207 -28.33 38.36 -6.63
N CYS A 208 -27.33 37.50 -6.55
CA CYS A 208 -26.34 37.53 -5.48
C CYS A 208 -25.55 38.84 -5.45
N VAL A 209 -25.08 39.33 -6.60
CA VAL A 209 -24.37 40.62 -6.71
C VAL A 209 -25.28 41.80 -6.32
N ASN A 210 -26.60 41.69 -6.56
CA ASN A 210 -27.58 42.69 -6.17
C ASN A 210 -28.01 42.59 -4.68
N GLY A 211 -27.32 41.74 -3.89
CA GLY A 211 -27.54 41.63 -2.43
C GLY A 211 -28.65 40.68 -2.02
N TYR A 212 -29.20 39.89 -2.94
CA TYR A 212 -30.19 38.84 -2.59
C TYR A 212 -29.48 37.64 -1.99
N GLY A 213 -29.97 37.11 -0.88
CA GLY A 213 -29.45 35.92 -0.25
C GLY A 213 -29.95 34.62 -0.92
N PRO A 214 -29.31 33.45 -0.65
CA PRO A 214 -29.68 32.15 -1.23
C PRO A 214 -31.17 31.80 -1.06
N VAL A 215 -31.77 32.13 0.05
CA VAL A 215 -33.18 31.87 0.35
C VAL A 215 -34.10 32.65 -0.59
N SER A 216 -33.74 33.88 -0.93
CA SER A 216 -34.58 34.77 -1.79
C SER A 216 -34.70 34.23 -3.21
N TYR A 217 -33.60 33.74 -3.83
CA TYR A 217 -33.67 33.23 -5.20
C TYR A 217 -34.19 31.80 -5.31
N THR A 218 -34.11 30.97 -4.25
CA THR A 218 -34.79 29.68 -4.22
C THR A 218 -36.31 29.85 -4.16
N HIS A 219 -36.80 30.87 -3.43
CA HIS A 219 -38.22 31.17 -3.39
C HIS A 219 -38.76 31.74 -4.71
N LEU A 220 -37.99 32.61 -5.39
CA LEU A 220 -38.37 33.15 -6.71
C LEU A 220 -38.60 32.03 -7.72
N ARG A 221 -37.68 31.02 -7.75
CA ARG A 221 -37.81 29.92 -8.68
C ARG A 221 -38.92 28.92 -8.33
N ALA A 222 -39.23 28.72 -7.07
CA ALA A 222 -40.37 27.91 -6.66
C ALA A 222 -41.70 28.52 -7.12
N HIS A 223 -41.80 29.85 -7.17
CA HIS A 223 -42.99 30.55 -7.68
C HIS A 223 -43.11 30.48 -9.21
N GLU A 224 -41.98 30.54 -9.96
CA GLU A 224 -42.01 30.41 -11.43
C GLU A 224 -42.42 28.99 -11.86
N THR A 225 -41.95 27.95 -11.15
CA THR A 225 -42.34 26.55 -11.46
C THR A 225 -43.83 26.32 -11.16
N ALA A 226 -44.37 26.95 -10.14
CA ALA A 226 -45.80 26.81 -9.80
C ALA A 226 -46.71 27.62 -10.71
N ALA A 227 -46.19 28.68 -11.40
CA ALA A 227 -46.95 29.49 -12.36
C ALA A 227 -46.97 28.89 -13.76
N ASN A 228 -46.10 27.88 -14.08
CA ASN A 228 -46.01 27.19 -15.37
C ASN A 228 -46.63 25.80 -15.35
N LEU A 229 -47.31 25.40 -14.30
CA LEU A 229 -48.17 24.21 -14.17
C LEU A 229 -49.64 24.60 -14.22
#